data_2bf94b5dffc0e6647b0cc5f430464686
#
_entry.id   2bf94b5dffc0e6647b0cc5f430464686
#
_cell.length_a   1.000
_cell.length_b   1.000
_cell.length_c   1.000
_cell.angle_alpha   90.00
_cell.angle_beta   90.00
_cell.angle_gamma   90.00
#
_symmetry.space_group_name_H-M   'P 1'
#
loop_
_entity.id
_entity.type
_entity.pdbx_description
1 polymer ?
#
loop_
_entity_poly.entity_id
_entity_poly.type
_entity_poly.pdbx_seq_one_letter_code
_entity_poly.pdbx_strand_id
1 'polypeptide(L)'
;MEIREFAFSQTGLRSLREHSKGQNWPVVYLINNDKPNKSELYVGETTSAGGRFQQHLNNPERRNLDTIRFVFDDQFNKSAILDIEQTLIQMFMADQKFVLQNRNGGQSCKHDYYQRALYQAKVDEIWNELNRALLTNQDASTIRNSNLFKYSPFNTLTPEQEQVSQEILFNAIDCLESGETGTSVLSGKAGTGKSIVLIHMMYTLMSAMNVTY
;
A
#
# COMPACT_ATOMS: atom_id res chain seq x y z
N MET A 1 -17.75 10.26 6.20
CA MET A 1 -17.03 9.22 5.43
C MET A 1 -17.99 8.08 5.09
N GLU A 2 -17.91 7.50 3.89
CA GLU A 2 -18.72 6.37 3.42
C GLU A 2 -17.81 5.38 2.68
N ILE A 3 -17.91 4.09 3.00
CA ILE A 3 -17.26 3.03 2.22
C ILE A 3 -18.36 2.28 1.47
N ARG A 4 -18.28 2.25 0.15
CA ARG A 4 -19.27 1.62 -0.70
C ARG A 4 -18.65 0.53 -1.56
N GLU A 5 -19.27 -0.64 -1.53
CA GLU A 5 -18.87 -1.82 -2.27
C GLU A 5 -19.63 -1.93 -3.60
N PHE A 6 -18.91 -2.37 -4.65
CA PHE A 6 -19.43 -2.69 -5.96
C PHE A 6 -18.82 -3.98 -6.48
N ALA A 7 -19.57 -4.73 -7.29
CA ALA A 7 -18.99 -5.83 -8.04
C ALA A 7 -17.91 -5.30 -9.01
N PHE A 8 -16.76 -5.93 -9.07
CA PHE A 8 -15.69 -5.54 -10.00
C PHE A 8 -16.03 -5.99 -11.43
N SER A 9 -17.01 -5.31 -12.04
CA SER A 9 -17.62 -5.64 -13.32
C SER A 9 -18.17 -4.39 -14.02
N GLN A 10 -18.60 -4.54 -15.28
CA GLN A 10 -19.28 -3.46 -16.00
C GLN A 10 -20.59 -3.01 -15.32
N THR A 11 -21.26 -3.92 -14.64
CA THR A 11 -22.48 -3.59 -13.87
C THR A 11 -22.14 -2.71 -12.68
N GLY A 12 -21.10 -3.07 -11.90
CA GLY A 12 -20.65 -2.25 -10.78
C GLY A 12 -20.13 -0.88 -11.21
N LEU A 13 -19.49 -0.79 -12.38
CA LEU A 13 -19.09 0.51 -12.94
C LEU A 13 -20.28 1.40 -13.29
N ARG A 14 -21.37 0.84 -13.81
CA ARG A 14 -22.61 1.60 -14.07
C ARG A 14 -23.18 2.14 -12.76
N SER A 15 -23.29 1.29 -11.74
CA SER A 15 -23.79 1.71 -10.41
C SER A 15 -22.89 2.77 -9.75
N LEU A 16 -21.56 2.70 -9.92
CA LEU A 16 -20.65 3.75 -9.45
C LEU A 16 -20.92 5.09 -10.13
N ARG A 17 -21.20 5.10 -11.44
CA ARG A 17 -21.45 6.33 -12.21
C ARG A 17 -22.73 7.08 -11.77
N GLU A 18 -23.66 6.39 -11.13
CA GLU A 18 -24.86 6.97 -10.52
C GLU A 18 -24.58 7.65 -9.19
N HIS A 19 -23.43 7.34 -8.57
CA HIS A 19 -23.00 7.95 -7.32
C HIS A 19 -22.52 9.39 -7.56
N SER A 20 -22.94 10.36 -6.75
CA SER A 20 -22.64 11.80 -6.91
C SER A 20 -21.12 12.10 -6.96
N LYS A 21 -20.30 11.33 -6.24
CA LYS A 21 -18.84 11.43 -6.20
C LYS A 21 -18.13 10.39 -7.08
N GLY A 22 -18.87 9.67 -7.92
CA GLY A 22 -18.34 8.56 -8.73
C GLY A 22 -17.49 8.99 -9.92
N GLN A 23 -17.39 10.28 -10.25
CA GLN A 23 -16.68 10.74 -11.43
C GLN A 23 -15.56 11.73 -11.13
N ASN A 24 -15.87 12.89 -10.60
CA ASN A 24 -14.90 13.98 -10.43
C ASN A 24 -14.74 14.34 -8.95
N TRP A 25 -14.27 13.37 -8.16
CA TRP A 25 -14.04 13.54 -6.74
C TRP A 25 -12.84 12.72 -6.28
N PRO A 26 -11.98 13.26 -5.39
CA PRO A 26 -10.87 12.50 -4.82
C PRO A 26 -11.37 11.33 -3.98
N VAL A 27 -10.89 10.12 -4.26
CA VAL A 27 -11.27 8.89 -3.56
C VAL A 27 -10.08 7.97 -3.38
N VAL A 28 -10.13 7.13 -2.36
CA VAL A 28 -9.28 5.95 -2.22
C VAL A 28 -10.14 4.73 -2.50
N TYR A 29 -9.56 3.69 -3.07
CA TYR A 29 -10.28 2.47 -3.39
C TYR A 29 -9.45 1.23 -3.16
N LEU A 30 -10.14 0.13 -2.92
CA LEU A 30 -9.58 -1.19 -2.74
C LEU A 30 -10.23 -2.14 -3.74
N ILE A 31 -9.43 -2.97 -4.43
CA ILE A 31 -9.92 -4.03 -5.29
C ILE A 31 -9.39 -5.33 -4.75
N ASN A 32 -10.26 -6.28 -4.41
CA ASN A 32 -9.85 -7.55 -3.83
C ASN A 32 -10.65 -8.73 -4.37
N ASN A 33 -10.17 -9.91 -4.07
CA ASN A 33 -10.94 -11.14 -4.07
C ASN A 33 -10.91 -11.75 -2.65
N ASP A 34 -11.77 -12.73 -2.42
CA ASP A 34 -11.79 -13.52 -1.20
C ASP A 34 -11.69 -15.02 -1.57
N LYS A 35 -10.47 -15.45 -1.91
CA LYS A 35 -10.18 -16.85 -2.30
C LYS A 35 -9.51 -17.59 -1.15
N PRO A 36 -9.92 -18.85 -0.85
CA PRO A 36 -9.43 -19.61 0.33
C PRO A 36 -7.91 -19.74 0.43
N ASN A 37 -7.21 -19.81 -0.70
CA ASN A 37 -5.76 -20.09 -0.72
C ASN A 37 -4.90 -18.90 -1.14
N LYS A 38 -5.47 -17.82 -1.70
CA LYS A 38 -4.74 -16.66 -2.18
C LYS A 38 -5.69 -15.48 -2.35
N SER A 39 -5.95 -14.79 -1.26
CA SER A 39 -6.66 -13.51 -1.31
C SER A 39 -5.71 -12.42 -1.77
N GLU A 40 -6.08 -11.70 -2.83
CA GLU A 40 -5.30 -10.63 -3.43
C GLU A 40 -5.98 -9.29 -3.21
N LEU A 41 -5.20 -8.24 -3.03
CA LEU A 41 -5.68 -6.87 -2.83
C LEU A 41 -4.85 -5.88 -3.63
N TYR A 42 -5.51 -4.91 -4.21
CA TYR A 42 -4.92 -3.70 -4.75
C TYR A 42 -5.53 -2.47 -4.07
N VAL A 43 -4.70 -1.56 -3.58
CA VAL A 43 -5.11 -0.26 -3.05
C VAL A 43 -4.73 0.82 -4.06
N GLY A 44 -5.57 1.82 -4.24
CA GLY A 44 -5.29 2.92 -5.16
C GLY A 44 -6.04 4.20 -4.79
N GLU A 45 -5.65 5.30 -5.42
CA GLU A 45 -6.29 6.59 -5.32
C GLU A 45 -6.62 7.15 -6.70
N THR A 46 -7.61 8.02 -6.78
CA THR A 46 -7.95 8.71 -8.03
C THR A 46 -8.84 9.92 -7.77
N THR A 47 -8.81 10.88 -8.69
CA THR A 47 -9.80 11.96 -8.77
C THR A 47 -10.93 11.64 -9.76
N SER A 48 -10.86 10.49 -10.45
CA SER A 48 -11.86 10.04 -11.43
C SER A 48 -12.17 8.57 -11.23
N ALA A 49 -13.04 8.27 -10.26
CA ALA A 49 -13.36 6.89 -9.86
C ALA A 49 -13.86 6.05 -11.04
N GLY A 50 -14.80 6.54 -11.84
CA GLY A 50 -15.34 5.82 -12.99
C GLY A 50 -14.31 5.55 -14.09
N GLY A 51 -13.44 6.53 -14.39
CA GLY A 51 -12.34 6.37 -15.35
C GLY A 51 -11.32 5.33 -14.90
N ARG A 52 -10.93 5.40 -13.62
CA ARG A 52 -9.97 4.46 -13.03
C ARG A 52 -10.52 3.05 -12.92
N PHE A 53 -11.79 2.91 -12.55
CA PHE A 53 -12.45 1.60 -12.53
C PHE A 53 -12.44 0.95 -13.92
N GLN A 54 -12.79 1.70 -14.99
CA GLN A 54 -12.73 1.18 -16.36
C GLN A 54 -11.33 0.74 -16.76
N GLN A 55 -10.28 1.49 -16.38
CA GLN A 55 -8.90 1.11 -16.64
C GLN A 55 -8.55 -0.22 -15.97
N HIS A 56 -8.96 -0.41 -14.71
CA HIS A 56 -8.71 -1.66 -13.99
C HIS A 56 -9.46 -2.84 -14.57
N LEU A 57 -10.71 -2.68 -15.04
CA LEU A 57 -11.45 -3.74 -15.73
C LEU A 57 -10.74 -4.22 -17.00
N ASN A 58 -10.02 -3.33 -17.67
CA ASN A 58 -9.26 -3.64 -18.88
C ASN A 58 -7.86 -4.20 -18.59
N ASN A 59 -7.40 -4.17 -17.32
CA ASN A 59 -6.06 -4.64 -16.96
C ASN A 59 -6.06 -6.15 -16.73
N PRO A 60 -5.30 -6.93 -17.51
CA PRO A 60 -5.18 -8.38 -17.34
C PRO A 60 -4.71 -8.82 -15.95
N GLU A 61 -3.87 -8.03 -15.29
CA GLU A 61 -3.35 -8.32 -13.93
C GLU A 61 -4.45 -8.32 -12.86
N ARG A 62 -5.62 -7.72 -13.15
CA ARG A 62 -6.75 -7.59 -12.22
C ARG A 62 -7.86 -8.62 -12.44
N ARG A 63 -7.69 -9.59 -13.37
CA ARG A 63 -8.73 -10.58 -13.74
C ARG A 63 -9.21 -11.44 -12.58
N ASN A 64 -8.36 -11.63 -11.57
CA ASN A 64 -8.68 -12.47 -10.41
C ASN A 64 -9.44 -11.74 -9.32
N LEU A 65 -9.58 -10.41 -9.43
CA LEU A 65 -10.29 -9.58 -8.47
C LEU A 65 -11.78 -9.51 -8.84
N ASP A 66 -12.65 -9.45 -7.85
CA ASP A 66 -14.10 -9.55 -8.04
C ASP A 66 -14.91 -8.43 -7.36
N THR A 67 -14.30 -7.74 -6.41
CA THR A 67 -14.95 -6.71 -5.60
C THR A 67 -14.11 -5.44 -5.59
N ILE A 68 -14.76 -4.28 -5.73
CA ILE A 68 -14.13 -2.98 -5.56
C ILE A 68 -14.88 -2.15 -4.50
N ARG A 69 -14.12 -1.52 -3.61
CA ARG A 69 -14.65 -0.61 -2.58
C ARG A 69 -14.08 0.76 -2.77
N PHE A 70 -14.94 1.78 -2.75
CA PHE A 70 -14.54 3.18 -2.76
C PHE A 70 -14.80 3.81 -1.40
N VAL A 71 -13.82 4.57 -0.92
CA VAL A 71 -13.94 5.41 0.27
C VAL A 71 -14.22 6.83 -0.19
N PHE A 72 -15.41 7.34 0.15
CA PHE A 72 -15.86 8.68 -0.14
C PHE A 72 -15.86 9.54 1.12
N ASP A 73 -15.34 10.75 1.02
CA ASP A 73 -15.42 11.75 2.08
C ASP A 73 -15.50 13.16 1.47
N ASP A 74 -16.32 14.03 2.04
CA ASP A 74 -16.50 15.41 1.54
C ASP A 74 -15.24 16.27 1.69
N GLN A 75 -14.36 15.89 2.59
CA GLN A 75 -13.13 16.63 2.90
C GLN A 75 -11.91 16.11 2.11
N PHE A 76 -12.05 15.04 1.31
CA PHE A 76 -10.91 14.53 0.57
C PHE A 76 -10.41 15.52 -0.48
N ASN A 77 -9.10 15.67 -0.54
CA ASN A 77 -8.36 16.38 -1.57
C ASN A 77 -7.23 15.48 -2.12
N LYS A 78 -6.56 15.91 -3.17
CA LYS A 78 -5.54 15.07 -3.85
C LYS A 78 -4.39 14.67 -2.93
N SER A 79 -3.88 15.58 -2.09
CA SER A 79 -2.79 15.27 -1.15
C SER A 79 -3.23 14.28 -0.07
N ALA A 80 -4.46 14.44 0.42
CA ALA A 80 -5.03 13.53 1.42
C ALA A 80 -5.17 12.10 0.89
N ILE A 81 -5.71 11.91 -0.31
CA ILE A 81 -5.90 10.57 -0.87
C ILE A 81 -4.58 9.86 -1.19
N LEU A 82 -3.52 10.60 -1.55
CA LEU A 82 -2.17 10.07 -1.72
C LEU A 82 -1.59 9.56 -0.39
N ASP A 83 -1.72 10.35 0.68
CA ASP A 83 -1.23 9.99 2.02
C ASP A 83 -2.01 8.81 2.61
N ILE A 84 -3.34 8.78 2.42
CA ILE A 84 -4.22 7.69 2.84
C ILE A 84 -3.89 6.40 2.07
N GLU A 85 -3.77 6.45 0.73
CA GLU A 85 -3.39 5.29 -0.08
C GLU A 85 -2.09 4.67 0.42
N GLN A 86 -1.03 5.48 0.56
CA GLN A 86 0.27 5.02 1.02
C GLN A 86 0.18 4.37 2.40
N THR A 87 -0.51 5.01 3.35
CA THR A 87 -0.65 4.48 4.71
C THR A 87 -1.44 3.18 4.72
N LEU A 88 -2.52 3.06 3.95
CA LEU A 88 -3.30 1.82 3.84
C LEU A 88 -2.47 0.69 3.23
N ILE A 89 -1.66 0.95 2.19
CA ILE A 89 -0.73 -0.05 1.63
C ILE A 89 0.20 -0.58 2.72
N GLN A 90 0.82 0.30 3.51
CA GLN A 90 1.70 -0.10 4.62
C GLN A 90 0.97 -0.92 5.69
N MET A 91 -0.25 -0.52 6.05
CA MET A 91 -1.07 -1.24 7.03
C MET A 91 -1.45 -2.63 6.52
N PHE A 92 -1.90 -2.77 5.27
CA PHE A 92 -2.23 -4.07 4.68
C PHE A 92 -1.00 -4.99 4.55
N MET A 93 0.17 -4.44 4.28
CA MET A 93 1.42 -5.22 4.30
C MET A 93 1.72 -5.75 5.70
N ALA A 94 1.50 -4.95 6.73
CA ALA A 94 1.72 -5.36 8.11
C ALA A 94 0.66 -6.37 8.59
N ASP A 95 -0.58 -6.28 8.10
CA ASP A 95 -1.69 -7.18 8.45
C ASP A 95 -1.58 -8.58 7.81
N GLN A 96 -0.91 -8.68 6.67
CA GLN A 96 -0.64 -9.94 5.95
C GLN A 96 -1.87 -10.79 5.59
N LYS A 97 -3.08 -10.22 5.63
CA LYS A 97 -4.30 -10.93 5.22
C LYS A 97 -4.36 -11.16 3.72
N PHE A 98 -3.89 -10.19 2.94
CA PHE A 98 -3.89 -10.22 1.49
C PHE A 98 -2.49 -10.20 0.91
N VAL A 99 -2.32 -10.83 -0.25
CA VAL A 99 -1.16 -10.59 -1.12
C VAL A 99 -1.42 -9.30 -1.89
N LEU A 100 -0.60 -8.28 -1.62
CA LEU A 100 -0.75 -7.00 -2.30
C LEU A 100 -0.26 -7.05 -3.74
N GLN A 101 -1.07 -6.56 -4.66
CA GLN A 101 -0.70 -6.36 -6.06
C GLN A 101 -0.04 -5.00 -6.33
N ASN A 102 0.13 -4.18 -5.30
CA ASN A 102 0.88 -2.92 -5.39
C ASN A 102 2.37 -3.23 -5.54
N ARG A 103 2.96 -2.91 -6.69
CA ARG A 103 4.40 -3.12 -6.94
C ARG A 103 5.29 -2.14 -6.17
N ASN A 104 4.74 -0.95 -5.89
CA ASN A 104 5.41 0.12 -5.15
C ASN A 104 4.52 0.51 -3.97
N GLY A 105 5.10 1.01 -2.89
CA GLY A 105 4.38 1.43 -1.67
C GLY A 105 3.46 2.65 -1.80
N GLY A 106 2.97 2.93 -3.00
CA GLY A 106 2.19 4.12 -3.31
C GLY A 106 3.07 5.32 -3.68
N GLN A 107 2.46 6.39 -4.16
CA GLN A 107 3.17 7.66 -4.37
C GLN A 107 3.30 8.38 -3.03
N SER A 108 4.54 8.55 -2.56
CA SER A 108 4.81 9.29 -1.33
C SER A 108 4.35 10.75 -1.45
N CYS A 109 3.49 11.18 -0.55
CA CYS A 109 3.24 12.60 -0.31
C CYS A 109 4.43 13.19 0.45
N LYS A 110 5.47 13.62 -0.29
CA LYS A 110 6.75 14.08 0.27
C LYS A 110 6.66 15.46 0.97
N HIS A 111 5.61 16.21 0.74
CA HIS A 111 5.39 17.54 1.33
C HIS A 111 4.33 17.50 2.41
N ASP A 112 4.44 18.42 3.35
CA ASP A 112 3.37 18.65 4.32
C ASP A 112 2.21 19.39 3.65
N TYR A 113 0.98 19.18 4.13
CA TYR A 113 -0.22 19.80 3.57
C TYR A 113 -1.24 20.12 4.67
N TYR A 114 -2.14 21.03 4.37
CA TYR A 114 -3.16 21.51 5.29
C TYR A 114 -4.00 20.35 5.87
N GLN A 115 -4.13 20.32 7.18
CA GLN A 115 -4.88 19.30 7.94
C GLN A 115 -4.37 17.86 7.83
N ARG A 116 -3.10 17.64 7.53
CA ARG A 116 -2.52 16.28 7.41
C ARG A 116 -2.83 15.40 8.62
N ALA A 117 -2.73 15.92 9.85
CA ALA A 117 -3.03 15.15 11.06
C ALA A 117 -4.50 14.67 11.12
N LEU A 118 -5.44 15.47 10.61
CA LEU A 118 -6.85 15.07 10.50
C LEU A 118 -7.00 13.85 9.58
N TYR A 119 -6.33 13.86 8.42
CA TYR A 119 -6.42 12.76 7.47
C TYR A 119 -5.72 11.49 7.95
N GLN A 120 -4.67 11.62 8.74
CA GLN A 120 -4.04 10.47 9.40
C GLN A 120 -4.99 9.82 10.43
N ALA A 121 -5.77 10.61 11.17
CA ALA A 121 -6.82 10.06 12.02
C ALA A 121 -7.94 9.36 11.22
N LYS A 122 -8.31 9.92 10.05
CA LYS A 122 -9.28 9.27 9.15
C LYS A 122 -8.80 7.92 8.60
N VAL A 123 -7.50 7.70 8.45
CA VAL A 123 -6.99 6.36 8.07
C VAL A 123 -7.38 5.32 9.11
N ASP A 124 -7.29 5.65 10.40
CA ASP A 124 -7.66 4.73 11.47
C ASP A 124 -9.16 4.44 11.46
N GLU A 125 -10.00 5.45 11.16
CA GLU A 125 -11.44 5.24 10.98
C GLU A 125 -11.71 4.31 9.78
N ILE A 126 -11.08 4.55 8.62
CA ILE A 126 -11.19 3.70 7.43
C ILE A 126 -10.78 2.26 7.78
N TRP A 127 -9.62 2.10 8.42
CA TRP A 127 -9.10 0.77 8.78
C TRP A 127 -10.05 0.01 9.71
N ASN A 128 -10.59 0.68 10.72
CA ASN A 128 -11.54 0.07 11.65
C ASN A 128 -12.86 -0.32 10.97
N GLU A 129 -13.34 0.45 9.98
CA GLU A 129 -14.49 0.04 9.16
C GLU A 129 -14.17 -1.19 8.29
N LEU A 130 -12.96 -1.24 7.70
CA LEU A 130 -12.50 -2.41 6.95
C LEU A 130 -12.34 -3.64 7.86
N ASN A 131 -11.90 -3.45 9.10
CA ASN A 131 -11.82 -4.53 10.10
C ASN A 131 -13.21 -5.07 10.49
N ARG A 132 -14.20 -4.19 10.70
CA ARG A 132 -15.59 -4.61 10.93
C ARG A 132 -16.18 -5.39 9.75
N ALA A 133 -15.78 -5.03 8.52
CA ALA A 133 -16.13 -5.75 7.31
C ALA A 133 -15.28 -7.03 7.09
N LEU A 134 -14.50 -7.45 8.07
CA LEU A 134 -13.62 -8.62 8.03
C LEU A 134 -12.59 -8.59 6.89
N LEU A 135 -12.15 -7.40 6.47
CA LEU A 135 -11.12 -7.20 5.46
C LEU A 135 -9.71 -7.09 6.02
N THR A 136 -9.56 -7.05 7.35
CA THR A 136 -8.27 -7.02 8.04
C THR A 136 -8.29 -7.99 9.22
N ASN A 137 -7.11 -8.47 9.64
CA ASN A 137 -6.97 -9.38 10.78
C ASN A 137 -6.95 -8.61 12.11
N GLN A 138 -6.45 -7.37 12.11
CA GLN A 138 -6.18 -6.60 13.31
C GLN A 138 -6.76 -5.18 13.19
N ASP A 139 -7.06 -4.56 14.33
CA ASP A 139 -7.49 -3.17 14.39
C ASP A 139 -6.35 -2.19 14.13
N ALA A 140 -6.71 -0.90 13.91
CA ALA A 140 -5.75 0.15 13.57
C ALA A 140 -4.65 0.32 14.63
N SER A 141 -5.01 0.23 15.92
CA SER A 141 -4.06 0.45 17.01
C SER A 141 -3.03 -0.68 17.09
N THR A 142 -3.46 -1.90 16.90
CA THR A 142 -2.60 -3.09 16.90
C THR A 142 -1.63 -3.06 15.71
N ILE A 143 -2.14 -2.76 14.50
CA ILE A 143 -1.30 -2.65 13.29
C ILE A 143 -0.26 -1.55 13.45
N ARG A 144 -0.64 -0.34 13.88
CA ARG A 144 0.32 0.77 14.06
C ARG A 144 1.41 0.47 15.08
N ASN A 145 1.13 -0.39 16.06
CA ASN A 145 2.09 -0.82 17.06
C ASN A 145 2.94 -2.03 16.63
N SER A 146 2.58 -2.69 15.54
CA SER A 146 3.34 -3.84 15.03
C SER A 146 4.73 -3.43 14.54
N ASN A 147 5.70 -4.34 14.65
CA ASN A 147 7.06 -4.13 14.13
C ASN A 147 7.06 -4.01 12.60
N LEU A 148 6.20 -4.77 11.92
CA LEU A 148 6.07 -4.73 10.46
C LEU A 148 5.64 -3.34 9.96
N PHE A 149 4.71 -2.68 10.67
CA PHE A 149 4.30 -1.32 10.31
C PHE A 149 5.37 -0.29 10.66
N LYS A 150 5.93 -0.34 11.89
CA LYS A 150 6.94 0.62 12.38
C LYS A 150 8.21 0.62 11.54
N TYR A 151 8.61 -0.55 11.04
CA TYR A 151 9.82 -0.75 10.23
C TYR A 151 9.48 -1.01 8.76
N SER A 152 8.30 -0.60 8.30
CA SER A 152 7.87 -0.77 6.92
C SER A 152 8.93 -0.24 5.94
N PRO A 153 9.30 -1.01 4.91
CA PRO A 153 10.27 -0.62 3.90
C PRO A 153 9.85 0.59 3.05
N PHE A 154 8.58 1.00 3.16
CA PHE A 154 8.05 2.20 2.49
C PHE A 154 8.19 3.48 3.33
N ASN A 155 8.73 3.41 4.54
CA ASN A 155 9.20 4.61 5.22
C ASN A 155 10.33 5.21 4.39
N THR A 156 10.21 6.51 4.08
CA THR A 156 11.21 7.22 3.27
C THR A 156 12.58 7.12 3.95
N LEU A 157 13.52 6.46 3.30
CA LEU A 157 14.91 6.45 3.73
C LEU A 157 15.49 7.87 3.64
N THR A 158 16.39 8.24 4.54
CA THR A 158 17.19 9.45 4.35
C THR A 158 18.12 9.24 3.14
N PRO A 159 18.63 10.32 2.51
CA PRO A 159 19.56 10.19 1.38
C PRO A 159 20.77 9.29 1.69
N GLU A 160 21.29 9.37 2.91
CA GLU A 160 22.41 8.53 3.35
C GLU A 160 22.00 7.07 3.51
N GLN A 161 20.80 6.80 4.06
CA GLN A 161 20.26 5.44 4.17
C GLN A 161 19.98 4.84 2.81
N GLU A 162 19.45 5.64 1.87
CA GLU A 162 19.17 5.22 0.49
C GLU A 162 20.46 4.85 -0.24
N GLN A 163 21.50 5.69 -0.15
CA GLN A 163 22.79 5.42 -0.76
C GLN A 163 23.39 4.11 -0.25
N VAL A 164 23.46 3.93 1.08
CA VAL A 164 23.99 2.71 1.69
C VAL A 164 23.16 1.49 1.32
N SER A 165 21.83 1.62 1.26
CA SER A 165 20.94 0.54 0.82
C SER A 165 21.25 0.11 -0.61
N GLN A 166 21.44 1.06 -1.54
CA GLN A 166 21.75 0.77 -2.95
C GLN A 166 23.11 0.09 -3.09
N GLU A 167 24.15 0.54 -2.36
CA GLU A 167 25.48 -0.06 -2.39
C GLU A 167 25.45 -1.54 -1.93
N ILE A 168 24.76 -1.83 -0.83
CA ILE A 168 24.66 -3.20 -0.31
C ILE A 168 23.81 -4.08 -1.22
N LEU A 169 22.70 -3.56 -1.76
CA LEU A 169 21.85 -4.28 -2.71
C LEU A 169 22.61 -4.64 -3.99
N PHE A 170 23.38 -3.70 -4.53
CA PHE A 170 24.22 -3.96 -5.71
C PHE A 170 25.22 -5.09 -5.45
N ASN A 171 25.94 -5.04 -4.33
CA ASN A 171 26.89 -6.09 -3.96
C ASN A 171 26.22 -7.44 -3.73
N ALA A 172 25.02 -7.45 -3.13
CA ALA A 172 24.27 -8.69 -2.92
C ALA A 172 23.80 -9.33 -4.24
N ILE A 173 23.36 -8.52 -5.20
CA ILE A 173 22.95 -9.01 -6.53
C ILE A 173 24.17 -9.54 -7.30
N ASP A 174 25.29 -8.83 -7.29
CA ASP A 174 26.53 -9.25 -7.94
C ASP A 174 27.04 -10.60 -7.39
N CYS A 175 27.03 -10.78 -6.08
CA CYS A 175 27.34 -12.06 -5.43
C CYS A 175 26.37 -13.18 -5.85
N LEU A 176 25.08 -12.88 -5.98
CA LEU A 176 24.08 -13.88 -6.43
C LEU A 176 24.30 -14.29 -7.89
N GLU A 177 24.65 -13.35 -8.76
CA GLU A 177 24.91 -13.62 -10.19
C GLU A 177 26.23 -14.36 -10.41
N SER A 178 27.28 -14.03 -9.63
CA SER A 178 28.59 -14.69 -9.72
C SER A 178 28.66 -16.03 -8.99
N GLY A 179 27.67 -16.34 -8.14
CA GLY A 179 27.69 -17.52 -7.27
C GLY A 179 28.69 -17.42 -6.12
N GLU A 180 29.20 -16.23 -5.84
CA GLU A 180 30.12 -15.95 -4.73
C GLU A 180 29.38 -15.61 -3.44
N THR A 181 30.09 -15.80 -2.29
CA THR A 181 29.56 -15.38 -1.00
C THR A 181 30.13 -14.05 -0.60
N GLY A 182 29.27 -13.06 -0.30
CA GLY A 182 29.66 -11.73 0.15
C GLY A 182 29.19 -11.44 1.58
N THR A 183 29.92 -10.58 2.29
CA THR A 183 29.50 -10.06 3.60
C THR A 183 29.53 -8.54 3.57
N SER A 184 28.40 -7.90 3.88
CA SER A 184 28.31 -6.46 4.05
C SER A 184 28.02 -6.12 5.52
N VAL A 185 28.70 -5.12 6.07
CA VAL A 185 28.53 -4.69 7.46
C VAL A 185 27.97 -3.28 7.50
N LEU A 186 26.74 -3.14 8.00
CA LEU A 186 26.11 -1.84 8.22
C LEU A 186 26.42 -1.34 9.65
N SER A 187 27.26 -0.32 9.76
CA SER A 187 27.62 0.30 11.02
C SER A 187 27.00 1.69 11.21
N GLY A 188 26.79 2.10 12.44
CA GLY A 188 26.24 3.41 12.77
C GLY A 188 25.84 3.52 14.24
N LYS A 189 25.66 4.75 14.73
CA LYS A 189 25.25 5.02 16.13
C LYS A 189 23.86 4.43 16.42
N ALA A 190 23.49 4.31 17.69
CA ALA A 190 22.14 3.97 18.09
C ALA A 190 21.14 5.01 17.52
N GLY A 191 19.98 4.54 17.04
CA GLY A 191 18.93 5.41 16.50
C GLY A 191 19.13 5.88 15.04
N THR A 192 20.21 5.49 14.35
CA THR A 192 20.45 5.90 12.93
C THR A 192 19.62 5.11 11.90
N GLY A 193 18.69 4.27 12.33
CA GLY A 193 17.77 3.56 11.41
C GLY A 193 18.37 2.34 10.71
N LYS A 194 19.46 1.74 11.22
CA LYS A 194 20.08 0.53 10.63
C LYS A 194 19.09 -0.60 10.37
N SER A 195 18.19 -0.86 11.33
CA SER A 195 17.17 -1.90 11.19
C SER A 195 16.17 -1.58 10.08
N ILE A 196 15.84 -0.31 9.87
CA ILE A 196 14.97 0.14 8.78
C ILE A 196 15.64 -0.15 7.43
N VAL A 197 16.93 0.20 7.29
CA VAL A 197 17.70 -0.08 6.07
C VAL A 197 17.76 -1.59 5.79
N LEU A 198 18.04 -2.41 6.80
CA LEU A 198 18.09 -3.87 6.64
C LEU A 198 16.74 -4.47 6.20
N ILE A 199 15.64 -4.04 6.81
CA ILE A 199 14.30 -4.52 6.45
C ILE A 199 13.95 -4.08 5.03
N HIS A 200 14.26 -2.83 4.66
CA HIS A 200 14.07 -2.31 3.30
C HIS A 200 14.83 -3.15 2.27
N MET A 201 16.09 -3.45 2.54
CA MET A 201 16.93 -4.28 1.67
C MET A 201 16.40 -5.71 1.54
N MET A 202 16.03 -6.36 2.65
CA MET A 202 15.43 -7.69 2.63
C MET A 202 14.19 -7.72 1.73
N TYR A 203 13.30 -6.74 1.89
CA TYR A 203 12.08 -6.66 1.09
C TYR A 203 12.38 -6.44 -0.40
N THR A 204 13.34 -5.56 -0.71
CA THR A 204 13.75 -5.28 -2.09
C THR A 204 14.35 -6.51 -2.76
N LEU A 205 15.24 -7.24 -2.08
CA LEU A 205 15.81 -8.49 -2.57
C LEU A 205 14.75 -9.56 -2.78
N MET A 206 13.86 -9.77 -1.84
CA MET A 206 12.77 -10.75 -1.95
C MET A 206 11.84 -10.42 -3.13
N SER A 207 11.51 -9.16 -3.32
CA SER A 207 10.70 -8.70 -4.44
C SER A 207 11.40 -8.89 -5.79
N ALA A 208 12.71 -8.65 -5.86
CA ALA A 208 13.53 -8.85 -7.06
C ALA A 208 13.69 -10.34 -7.42
N MET A 209 13.76 -11.21 -6.42
CA MET A 209 13.90 -12.66 -6.61
C MET A 209 12.59 -13.40 -6.84
N ASN A 210 11.43 -12.73 -6.87
CA ASN A 210 10.08 -13.33 -6.93
C ASN A 210 9.86 -14.40 -5.83
N VAL A 211 10.52 -14.30 -4.71
CA VAL A 211 10.36 -15.21 -3.56
C VAL A 211 9.14 -14.76 -2.78
N THR A 212 8.05 -15.51 -2.91
CA THR A 212 6.87 -15.39 -2.03
C THR A 212 7.00 -16.39 -0.89
N TYR A 213 6.75 -15.95 0.34
CA TYR A 213 6.55 -16.83 1.50
C TYR A 213 5.16 -17.45 1.49
#